data_1e127dc8a2f4fd7f08a92245aa6d4c33
#
_entry.id   1e127dc8a2f4fd7f08a92245aa6d4c33
#
_cell.length_a   1.000
_cell.length_b   1.000
_cell.length_c   1.000
_cell.angle_alpha   90.00
_cell.angle_beta   90.00
_cell.angle_gamma   90.00
#
_symmetry.space_group_name_H-M   'P 1'
#
loop_
_entity.id
_entity.type
_entity.pdbx_description
1 polymer ?
#
loop_
_entity_poly.entity_id
_entity_poly.type
_entity_poly.pdbx_seq_one_letter_code
_entity_poly.pdbx_strand_id
1 'polypeptide(L)'
;MSSELAIRVHNLSKHYHIYDHPRDRLLQMLWRGKKQFYRNFHALEDVSFEIAKGETVGIIGRNGAGKSTLLQLICGTLTPSHGEVKVNGRVAALLELGTGFNPEYSGRDNVMINAAILGLSPEETAARYNDIVEFADIGDFINQPVKT
;
A
#
# COMPACT_ATOMS: atom_id res chain seq x y z
N MET A 1 -4.31 25.76 -18.04
CA MET A 1 -5.12 25.25 -16.92
C MET A 1 -4.19 24.34 -16.13
N SER A 2 -3.85 24.69 -14.89
CA SER A 2 -3.02 23.83 -14.05
C SER A 2 -3.85 22.60 -13.69
N SER A 3 -3.51 21.44 -14.23
CA SER A 3 -4.16 20.17 -13.84
C SER A 3 -3.92 19.96 -12.34
N GLU A 4 -4.98 19.75 -11.58
CA GLU A 4 -4.87 19.49 -10.15
C GLU A 4 -4.21 18.13 -9.95
N LEU A 5 -3.06 18.12 -9.28
CA LEU A 5 -2.30 16.90 -9.07
C LEU A 5 -2.97 16.00 -8.03
N ALA A 6 -3.10 14.72 -8.33
CA ALA A 6 -3.51 13.68 -7.39
C ALA A 6 -2.29 13.17 -6.59
N ILE A 7 -1.18 12.91 -7.28
CA ILE A 7 0.04 12.37 -6.67
C ILE A 7 1.25 13.13 -7.21
N ARG A 8 2.18 13.46 -6.31
CA ARG A 8 3.51 13.97 -6.66
C ARG A 8 4.55 13.11 -5.94
N VAL A 9 5.50 12.58 -6.70
CA VAL A 9 6.67 11.85 -6.23
C VAL A 9 7.91 12.63 -6.62
N HIS A 10 8.80 12.91 -5.65
CA HIS A 10 9.98 13.71 -5.86
C HIS A 10 11.22 13.07 -5.25
N ASN A 11 12.23 12.76 -6.08
CA ASN A 11 13.53 12.16 -5.73
C ASN A 11 13.40 10.95 -4.79
N LEU A 12 12.38 10.13 -5.05
CA LEU A 12 12.00 9.02 -4.18
C LEU A 12 13.00 7.89 -4.27
N SER A 13 13.60 7.52 -3.14
CA SER A 13 14.52 6.40 -3.05
C SER A 13 14.18 5.52 -1.86
N LYS A 14 14.36 4.20 -2.03
CA LYS A 14 14.20 3.21 -0.96
C LYS A 14 15.35 2.22 -0.95
N HIS A 15 16.04 2.17 0.18
CA HIS A 15 17.13 1.26 0.44
C HIS A 15 16.77 0.31 1.58
N TYR A 16 17.20 -0.93 1.48
CA TYR A 16 17.10 -1.93 2.54
C TYR A 16 18.50 -2.36 2.97
N HIS A 17 18.71 -2.47 4.27
CA HIS A 17 19.93 -3.04 4.83
C HIS A 17 19.76 -4.56 4.92
N ILE A 18 20.50 -5.31 4.12
CA ILE A 18 20.50 -6.77 4.15
C ILE A 18 21.70 -7.22 4.97
N TYR A 19 21.43 -7.97 6.03
CA TYR A 19 22.43 -8.60 6.88
C TYR A 19 22.55 -10.07 6.47
N ASP A 20 23.75 -10.53 6.21
CA ASP A 20 23.99 -11.92 5.78
C ASP A 20 23.80 -12.90 6.97
N HIS A 21 24.02 -12.43 8.22
CA HIS A 21 23.77 -13.20 9.42
C HIS A 21 23.07 -12.37 10.52
N PRO A 22 22.20 -13.01 11.35
CA PRO A 22 21.53 -12.30 12.46
C PRO A 22 22.47 -11.59 13.43
N ARG A 23 23.66 -12.16 13.69
CA ARG A 23 24.73 -11.59 14.52
C ARG A 23 25.30 -10.28 13.98
N ASP A 24 25.25 -10.07 12.67
CA ASP A 24 25.81 -8.87 12.04
C ASP A 24 25.01 -7.62 12.43
N ARG A 25 23.72 -7.78 12.72
CA ARG A 25 22.86 -6.73 13.25
C ARG A 25 23.29 -6.29 14.65
N LEU A 26 23.66 -7.25 15.51
CA LEU A 26 24.20 -6.96 16.85
C LEU A 26 25.59 -6.32 16.79
N LEU A 27 26.46 -6.82 15.91
CA LEU A 27 27.79 -6.26 15.68
C LEU A 27 27.70 -4.83 15.15
N GLN A 28 26.77 -4.53 14.23
CA GLN A 28 26.53 -3.17 13.74
C GLN A 28 26.15 -2.21 14.87
N MET A 29 25.37 -2.68 15.84
CA MET A 29 24.94 -1.89 16.99
C MET A 29 26.09 -1.59 17.97
N LEU A 30 26.97 -2.56 18.19
CA LEU A 30 28.14 -2.46 19.07
C LEU A 30 29.23 -1.55 18.47
N TRP A 31 29.49 -1.64 17.16
CA TRP A 31 30.59 -0.94 16.51
C TRP A 31 30.24 0.48 16.03
N ARG A 32 29.05 0.99 16.34
CA ARG A 32 28.61 2.40 16.12
C ARG A 32 29.12 3.04 14.83
N GLY A 33 29.02 2.33 13.69
CA GLY A 33 29.35 2.89 12.37
C GLY A 33 30.84 2.83 11.98
N LYS A 34 31.75 2.30 12.81
CA LYS A 34 33.16 2.13 12.45
C LYS A 34 33.40 1.03 11.40
N LYS A 35 32.46 0.08 11.28
CA LYS A 35 32.47 -0.98 10.27
C LYS A 35 31.04 -1.28 9.83
N GLN A 36 30.84 -1.45 8.52
CA GLN A 36 29.55 -1.77 7.94
C GLN A 36 29.41 -3.30 7.81
N PHE A 37 28.36 -3.86 8.42
CA PHE A 37 28.07 -5.30 8.45
C PHE A 37 26.79 -5.63 7.66
N TYR A 38 26.37 -4.76 6.72
CA TYR A 38 25.20 -4.95 5.88
C TYR A 38 25.49 -4.54 4.44
N ARG A 39 24.72 -5.09 3.52
CA ARG A 39 24.68 -4.65 2.11
C ARG A 39 23.47 -3.75 1.92
N ASN A 40 23.65 -2.65 1.20
CA ASN A 40 22.54 -1.83 0.76
C ASN A 40 21.91 -2.48 -0.48
N PHE A 41 20.61 -2.74 -0.40
CA PHE A 41 19.80 -3.11 -1.56
C PHE A 41 18.93 -1.91 -1.93
N HIS A 42 19.17 -1.36 -3.12
CA HIS A 42 18.45 -0.23 -3.66
C HIS A 42 17.20 -0.76 -4.38
N ALA A 43 16.05 -0.67 -3.74
CA ALA A 43 14.78 -1.11 -4.32
C ALA A 43 14.21 -0.05 -5.27
N LEU A 44 14.46 1.24 -4.97
CA LEU A 44 14.12 2.39 -5.82
C LEU A 44 15.23 3.43 -5.66
N GLU A 45 15.54 4.14 -6.74
CA GLU A 45 16.57 5.18 -6.76
C GLU A 45 16.11 6.35 -7.61
N ASP A 46 16.01 7.53 -6.97
CA ASP A 46 15.74 8.83 -7.58
C ASP A 46 14.55 8.89 -8.54
N VAL A 47 13.42 8.31 -8.12
CA VAL A 47 12.19 8.26 -8.92
C VAL A 47 11.40 9.55 -8.71
N SER A 48 11.04 10.24 -9.82
CA SER A 48 10.22 11.45 -9.79
C SER A 48 9.16 11.41 -10.88
N PHE A 49 7.90 11.69 -10.52
CA PHE A 49 6.79 11.82 -11.46
C PHE A 49 5.60 12.51 -10.80
N GLU A 50 4.65 12.94 -11.62
CA GLU A 50 3.39 13.53 -11.18
C GLU A 50 2.23 12.82 -11.87
N ILE A 51 1.11 12.67 -11.16
CA ILE A 51 -0.15 12.11 -11.68
C ILE A 51 -1.25 13.14 -11.46
N ALA A 52 -1.95 13.51 -12.52
CA ALA A 52 -3.07 14.41 -12.47
C ALA A 52 -4.35 13.70 -11.97
N LYS A 53 -5.32 14.47 -11.47
CA LYS A 53 -6.65 13.94 -11.15
C LYS A 53 -7.32 13.36 -12.39
N GLY A 54 -7.92 12.15 -12.24
CA GLY A 54 -8.59 11.43 -13.32
C GLY A 54 -7.64 10.69 -14.27
N GLU A 55 -6.34 10.74 -14.05
CA GLU A 55 -5.36 10.02 -14.85
C GLU A 55 -5.26 8.55 -14.43
N THR A 56 -5.13 7.65 -15.41
CA THR A 56 -4.82 6.24 -15.20
C THR A 56 -3.38 5.96 -15.59
N VAL A 57 -2.58 5.46 -14.67
CA VAL A 57 -1.15 5.21 -14.85
C VAL A 57 -0.83 3.73 -14.66
N GLY A 58 -0.11 3.14 -15.63
CA GLY A 58 0.40 1.77 -15.56
C GLY A 58 1.87 1.73 -15.16
N ILE A 59 2.22 0.90 -14.16
CA ILE A 59 3.61 0.65 -13.76
C ILE A 59 4.06 -0.70 -14.31
N ILE A 60 4.99 -0.68 -15.27
CA ILE A 60 5.48 -1.87 -15.96
C ILE A 60 6.94 -2.11 -15.58
N GLY A 61 7.33 -3.38 -15.43
CA GLY A 61 8.69 -3.77 -15.13
C GLY A 61 8.81 -5.24 -14.77
N ARG A 62 10.04 -5.77 -14.76
CA ARG A 62 10.35 -7.16 -14.37
C ARG A 62 10.02 -7.40 -12.89
N ASN A 63 9.91 -8.68 -12.50
CA ASN A 63 9.80 -9.05 -11.09
C ASN A 63 11.06 -8.59 -10.34
N GLY A 64 10.86 -7.97 -9.16
CA GLY A 64 11.96 -7.37 -8.39
C GLY A 64 12.34 -5.94 -8.80
N ALA A 65 11.72 -5.33 -9.81
CA ALA A 65 12.02 -3.96 -10.26
C ALA A 65 11.48 -2.85 -9.32
N GLY A 66 10.98 -3.18 -8.13
CA GLY A 66 10.52 -2.18 -7.16
C GLY A 66 9.07 -1.72 -7.31
N LYS A 67 8.27 -2.29 -8.24
CA LYS A 67 6.86 -1.89 -8.46
C LYS A 67 6.02 -1.90 -7.19
N SER A 68 6.05 -3.00 -6.43
CA SER A 68 5.32 -3.14 -5.17
C SER A 68 5.84 -2.17 -4.10
N THR A 69 7.16 -1.94 -4.05
CA THR A 69 7.78 -0.98 -3.15
C THR A 69 7.30 0.43 -3.44
N LEU A 70 7.22 0.81 -4.73
CA LEU A 70 6.70 2.12 -5.14
C LEU A 70 5.23 2.30 -4.73
N LEU A 71 4.38 1.30 -4.97
CA LEU A 71 2.98 1.33 -4.56
C LEU A 71 2.83 1.44 -3.05
N GLN A 72 3.60 0.69 -2.26
CA GLN A 72 3.60 0.78 -0.80
C GLN A 72 4.04 2.15 -0.29
N LEU A 73 5.01 2.80 -0.95
CA LEU A 73 5.44 4.16 -0.62
C LEU A 73 4.33 5.18 -0.93
N ILE A 74 3.63 5.05 -2.07
CA ILE A 74 2.50 5.91 -2.43
C ILE A 74 1.33 5.73 -1.46
N CYS A 75 1.06 4.50 -1.04
CA CYS A 75 0.01 4.19 -0.06
C CYS A 75 0.37 4.58 1.38
N GLY A 76 1.61 5.00 1.65
CA GLY A 76 2.07 5.36 2.98
C GLY A 76 2.28 4.17 3.94
N THR A 77 2.19 2.93 3.46
CA THR A 77 2.47 1.72 4.25
C THR A 77 3.97 1.47 4.43
N LEU A 78 4.79 2.15 3.64
CA LEU A 78 6.24 2.11 3.69
C LEU A 78 6.80 3.54 3.73
N THR A 79 7.83 3.77 4.57
CA THR A 79 8.51 5.07 4.66
C THR A 79 9.68 5.12 3.65
N PRO A 80 9.83 6.20 2.87
CA PRO A 80 10.97 6.36 1.96
C PRO A 80 12.29 6.51 2.74
N SER A 81 13.40 6.16 2.09
CA SER A 81 14.76 6.44 2.59
C SER A 81 15.19 7.87 2.27
N HIS A 82 14.80 8.38 1.08
CA HIS A 82 15.00 9.75 0.64
C HIS A 82 13.83 10.17 -0.26
N GLY A 83 13.68 11.49 -0.43
CA GLY A 83 12.60 12.06 -1.23
C GLY A 83 11.27 12.09 -0.51
N GLU A 84 10.23 12.43 -1.25
CA GLU A 84 8.88 12.56 -0.70
C GLU A 84 7.80 12.08 -1.67
N VAL A 85 6.68 11.66 -1.08
CA VAL A 85 5.44 11.38 -1.80
C VAL A 85 4.34 12.27 -1.20
N LYS A 86 3.67 13.04 -2.05
CA LYS A 86 2.49 13.82 -1.68
C LYS A 86 1.26 13.28 -2.40
N VAL A 87 0.24 12.92 -1.65
CA VAL A 87 -1.05 12.47 -2.17
C VAL A 87 -2.13 13.44 -1.74
N ASN A 88 -2.89 13.95 -2.71
CA ASN A 88 -4.01 14.84 -2.48
C ASN A 88 -5.30 14.04 -2.51
N GLY A 89 -5.78 13.61 -1.34
CA GLY A 89 -6.99 12.82 -1.18
C GLY A 89 -6.76 11.54 -0.38
N ARG A 90 -7.75 10.64 -0.42
CA ARG A 90 -7.69 9.33 0.23
C ARG A 90 -7.09 8.29 -0.73
N VAL A 91 -6.23 7.44 -0.21
CA VAL A 91 -5.66 6.30 -0.96
C VAL A 91 -6.37 5.02 -0.54
N ALA A 92 -7.01 4.36 -1.49
CA ALA A 92 -7.49 3.00 -1.31
C ALA A 92 -6.51 2.04 -2.00
N ALA A 93 -5.78 1.26 -1.20
CA ALA A 93 -4.77 0.35 -1.71
C ALA A 93 -5.34 -1.06 -1.84
N LEU A 94 -5.41 -1.58 -3.06
CA LEU A 94 -5.71 -2.99 -3.36
C LEU A 94 -4.41 -3.75 -3.62
N LEU A 95 -3.44 -3.63 -2.71
CA LEU A 95 -2.10 -4.22 -2.91
C LEU A 95 -2.10 -5.74 -2.88
N GLU A 96 -3.05 -6.33 -2.15
CA GLU A 96 -3.24 -7.78 -2.09
C GLU A 96 -4.75 -8.06 -2.05
N LEU A 97 -5.25 -8.73 -3.07
CA LEU A 97 -6.65 -9.16 -3.15
C LEU A 97 -6.97 -10.13 -1.99
N GLY A 98 -8.00 -9.82 -1.22
CA GLY A 98 -8.48 -10.66 -0.12
C GLY A 98 -7.77 -10.46 1.22
N THR A 99 -6.73 -9.60 1.30
CA THR A 99 -6.17 -9.23 2.60
C THR A 99 -7.18 -8.37 3.37
N GLY A 100 -7.46 -8.78 4.59
CA GLY A 100 -8.44 -8.13 5.45
C GLY A 100 -9.80 -8.83 5.49
N PHE A 101 -10.08 -9.79 4.60
CA PHE A 101 -11.26 -10.63 4.75
C PHE A 101 -11.04 -11.70 5.84
N ASN A 102 -11.94 -11.73 6.82
CA ASN A 102 -11.98 -12.82 7.78
C ASN A 102 -12.99 -13.87 7.29
N PRO A 103 -12.55 -15.11 6.98
CA PRO A 103 -13.43 -16.15 6.46
C PRO A 103 -14.53 -16.59 7.44
N GLU A 104 -14.34 -16.34 8.74
CA GLU A 104 -15.33 -16.64 9.78
C GLU A 104 -16.49 -15.63 9.84
N TYR A 105 -16.29 -14.45 9.28
CA TYR A 105 -17.27 -13.37 9.27
C TYR A 105 -18.14 -13.42 8.01
N SER A 106 -19.35 -12.87 8.11
CA SER A 106 -20.23 -12.71 6.96
C SER A 106 -19.61 -11.75 5.92
N GLY A 107 -20.08 -11.84 4.68
CA GLY A 107 -19.72 -10.87 3.65
C GLY A 107 -20.04 -9.45 4.11
N ARG A 108 -21.19 -9.25 4.77
CA ARG A 108 -21.59 -7.96 5.34
C ARG A 108 -20.56 -7.43 6.35
N ASP A 109 -20.14 -8.26 7.32
CA ASP A 109 -19.18 -7.84 8.33
C ASP A 109 -17.82 -7.50 7.70
N ASN A 110 -17.40 -8.31 6.71
CA ASN A 110 -16.18 -8.05 5.96
C ASN A 110 -16.24 -6.71 5.20
N VAL A 111 -17.38 -6.36 4.58
CA VAL A 111 -17.58 -5.06 3.93
C VAL A 111 -17.40 -3.93 4.94
N MET A 112 -18.04 -4.02 6.11
CA MET A 112 -17.98 -2.98 7.14
C MET A 112 -16.57 -2.80 7.68
N ILE A 113 -15.86 -3.90 7.95
CA ILE A 113 -14.47 -3.87 8.45
C ILE A 113 -13.53 -3.27 7.41
N ASN A 114 -13.61 -3.74 6.15
CA ASN A 114 -12.73 -3.24 5.10
C ASN A 114 -13.01 -1.77 4.76
N ALA A 115 -14.27 -1.33 4.77
CA ALA A 115 -14.61 0.07 4.61
C ALA A 115 -13.95 0.94 5.67
N ALA A 116 -13.99 0.51 6.95
CA ALA A 116 -13.33 1.21 8.04
C ALA A 116 -11.79 1.23 7.88
N ILE A 117 -11.17 0.13 7.44
CA ILE A 117 -9.72 0.06 7.13
C ILE A 117 -9.36 1.05 6.02
N LEU A 118 -10.22 1.22 5.02
CA LEU A 118 -10.06 2.18 3.92
C LEU A 118 -10.40 3.63 4.32
N GLY A 119 -10.74 3.86 5.60
CA GLY A 119 -11.01 5.20 6.14
C GLY A 119 -12.39 5.77 5.79
N LEU A 120 -13.37 4.94 5.45
CA LEU A 120 -14.76 5.36 5.31
C LEU A 120 -15.42 5.44 6.70
N SER A 121 -16.27 6.44 6.90
CA SER A 121 -17.11 6.51 8.09
C SER A 121 -18.24 5.46 8.03
N PRO A 122 -18.86 5.09 9.17
CA PRO A 122 -20.01 4.22 9.18
C PRO A 122 -21.16 4.73 8.29
N GLU A 123 -21.38 6.04 8.25
CA GLU A 123 -22.42 6.69 7.44
C GLU A 123 -22.06 6.60 5.94
N GLU A 124 -20.81 6.85 5.57
CA GLU A 124 -20.33 6.70 4.19
C GLU A 124 -20.46 5.25 3.71
N THR A 125 -20.16 4.29 4.60
CA THR A 125 -20.27 2.85 4.32
C THR A 125 -21.73 2.44 4.15
N ALA A 126 -22.60 2.88 5.04
CA ALA A 126 -24.04 2.60 4.96
C ALA A 126 -24.66 3.15 3.67
N ALA A 127 -24.30 4.36 3.27
CA ALA A 127 -24.79 4.98 2.05
C ALA A 127 -24.39 4.22 0.78
N ARG A 128 -23.26 3.51 0.78
CA ARG A 128 -22.73 2.75 -0.37
C ARG A 128 -22.98 1.25 -0.28
N TYR A 129 -23.52 0.78 0.83
CA TYR A 129 -23.65 -0.66 1.08
C TYR A 129 -24.46 -1.38 0.02
N ASN A 130 -25.58 -0.82 -0.40
CA ASN A 130 -26.44 -1.41 -1.43
C ASN A 130 -25.72 -1.49 -2.78
N ASP A 131 -24.98 -0.47 -3.15
CA ASP A 131 -24.19 -0.46 -4.41
C ASP A 131 -23.11 -1.54 -4.39
N ILE A 132 -22.48 -1.75 -3.22
CA ILE A 132 -21.47 -2.81 -3.02
C ILE A 132 -22.11 -4.19 -3.16
N VAL A 133 -23.27 -4.42 -2.55
CA VAL A 133 -23.98 -5.70 -2.63
C VAL A 133 -24.46 -5.99 -4.04
N GLU A 134 -24.98 -5.00 -4.73
CA GLU A 134 -25.41 -5.10 -6.14
C GLU A 134 -24.20 -5.40 -7.05
N PHE A 135 -23.07 -4.71 -6.86
CA PHE A 135 -21.83 -4.96 -7.61
C PHE A 135 -21.28 -6.37 -7.40
N ALA A 136 -21.35 -6.88 -6.16
CA ALA A 136 -20.85 -8.22 -5.81
C ALA A 136 -21.72 -9.34 -6.42
N ASP A 137 -22.99 -9.06 -6.68
CA ASP A 137 -23.98 -9.99 -7.29
C ASP A 137 -24.04 -11.39 -6.64
N ILE A 138 -23.92 -11.42 -5.30
CA ILE A 138 -23.92 -12.67 -4.50
C ILE A 138 -25.22 -12.89 -3.74
N GLY A 139 -26.20 -11.99 -3.87
CA GLY A 139 -27.51 -12.09 -3.23
C GLY A 139 -27.43 -12.31 -1.73
N ASP A 140 -28.24 -13.24 -1.21
CA ASP A 140 -28.32 -13.53 0.24
C ASP A 140 -27.06 -14.14 0.84
N PHE A 141 -26.13 -14.63 0.01
CA PHE A 141 -24.82 -15.12 0.49
C PHE A 141 -24.01 -14.06 1.22
N ILE A 142 -24.29 -12.76 0.96
CA ILE A 142 -23.64 -11.65 1.69
C ILE A 142 -23.80 -11.76 3.21
N ASN A 143 -24.85 -12.43 3.68
CA ASN A 143 -25.15 -12.61 5.12
C ASN A 143 -24.54 -13.90 5.71
N GLN A 144 -23.87 -14.72 4.89
CA GLN A 144 -23.24 -15.97 5.32
C GLN A 144 -21.73 -15.79 5.53
N PRO A 145 -21.09 -16.64 6.39
CA PRO A 145 -19.64 -16.66 6.50
C PRO A 145 -18.96 -16.93 5.16
N VAL A 146 -17.85 -16.21 4.88
CA VAL A 146 -17.13 -16.33 3.57
C VAL A 146 -16.59 -17.73 3.32
N LYS A 147 -16.34 -18.51 4.39
CA LYS A 147 -15.83 -19.89 4.31
C LYS A 147 -16.90 -20.95 3.94
N THR A 148 -18.13 -20.54 3.70
CA THR A 148 -19.25 -21.47 3.48
C THR A 148 -19.22 -22.10 2.12
#